data_0de98d2151af883698c0aa1cd885b1e1
#
_entry.id   0de98d2151af883698c0aa1cd885b1e1
#
_cell.length_a   1.000
_cell.length_b   1.000
_cell.length_c   1.000
_cell.angle_alpha   90.00
_cell.angle_beta   90.00
_cell.angle_gamma   90.00
#
_symmetry.space_group_name_H-M   'P 1'
#
loop_
_entity.id
_entity.type
_entity.pdbx_description
1 polymer ?
#
loop_
_entity_poly.entity_id
_entity_poly.type
_entity_poly.pdbx_seq_one_letter_code
_entity_poly.pdbx_strand_id
1 'polypeptide(L)'
;MEKNESLTGRCICGQVKYRITEKPLFTQACHCKDCKIITGSSYVINTSVLDNTLIIEGDISSTELKTGSGATSRAYFCNKCGTYIYTDYATAVGRSTVRTKTLDNSENFPPEAHIFTKDKDPWLKLTDDANCFEKMYDMKNTWPKESYERYKNYLKENKR
;
A
#
# COMPACT_ATOMS: atom_id res chain seq x y z
N MET A 1 17.57 -4.39 21.65
CA MET A 1 16.46 -4.90 20.81
C MET A 1 15.26 -3.97 21.06
N GLU A 2 15.04 -3.05 20.16
CA GLU A 2 13.84 -2.23 20.20
C GLU A 2 12.63 -3.16 20.01
N LYS A 3 11.68 -3.11 20.96
CA LYS A 3 10.41 -3.79 20.83
C LYS A 3 9.78 -3.36 19.51
N ASN A 4 9.43 -4.30 18.66
CA ASN A 4 8.64 -4.07 17.46
C ASN A 4 7.30 -3.46 17.90
N GLU A 5 7.23 -2.14 17.97
CA GLU A 5 5.97 -1.45 18.17
C GLU A 5 5.12 -1.72 16.94
N SER A 6 3.99 -2.40 17.13
CA SER A 6 3.03 -2.62 16.06
C SER A 6 2.50 -1.27 15.57
N LEU A 7 2.47 -1.07 14.26
CA LEU A 7 1.86 0.11 13.67
C LEU A 7 0.34 -0.03 13.74
N THR A 8 -0.33 1.04 14.08
CA THR A 8 -1.79 1.10 14.14
C THR A 8 -2.36 2.06 13.11
N GLY A 9 -3.61 1.85 12.77
CA GLY A 9 -4.34 2.73 11.87
C GLY A 9 -5.85 2.52 11.99
N ARG A 10 -6.61 3.40 11.34
CA ARG A 10 -8.08 3.41 11.47
C ARG A 10 -8.77 4.12 10.33
N CYS A 11 -10.07 3.87 10.19
CA CYS A 11 -10.94 4.70 9.36
C CYS A 11 -11.29 6.02 10.07
N ILE A 12 -11.82 6.98 9.32
CA ILE A 12 -12.15 8.32 9.86
C ILE A 12 -13.20 8.26 10.99
N CYS A 13 -14.17 7.34 10.94
CA CYS A 13 -15.18 7.19 11.99
C CYS A 13 -14.74 6.34 13.19
N GLY A 14 -13.56 5.69 13.12
CA GLY A 14 -13.00 4.85 14.19
C GLY A 14 -13.64 3.46 14.32
N GLN A 15 -14.64 3.10 13.50
CA GLN A 15 -15.28 1.78 13.56
C GLN A 15 -14.34 0.66 13.08
N VAL A 16 -13.54 0.92 12.03
CA VAL A 16 -12.48 0.01 11.60
C VAL A 16 -11.16 0.48 12.20
N LYS A 17 -10.49 -0.44 12.87
CA LYS A 17 -9.12 -0.28 13.37
C LYS A 17 -8.27 -1.42 12.84
N TYR A 18 -6.99 -1.21 12.72
CA TYR A 18 -6.07 -2.26 12.33
C TYR A 18 -4.69 -2.08 12.94
N ARG A 19 -3.93 -3.14 12.95
CA ARG A 19 -2.52 -3.14 13.34
C ARG A 19 -1.69 -3.94 12.35
N ILE A 20 -0.46 -3.51 12.17
CA ILE A 20 0.56 -4.19 11.40
C ILE A 20 1.61 -4.65 12.39
N THR A 21 1.82 -5.96 12.49
CA THR A 21 2.63 -6.59 13.55
C THR A 21 4.11 -6.66 13.23
N GLU A 22 4.49 -6.38 12.00
CA GLU A 22 5.89 -6.35 11.55
C GLU A 22 6.19 -5.09 10.76
N LYS A 23 7.47 -4.77 10.61
CA LYS A 23 7.94 -3.64 9.80
C LYS A 23 7.38 -3.74 8.37
N PRO A 24 6.81 -2.67 7.80
CA PRO A 24 6.39 -2.63 6.42
C PRO A 24 7.51 -3.03 5.45
N LEU A 25 7.12 -3.48 4.27
CA LEU A 25 8.07 -3.87 3.23
C LEU A 25 8.58 -2.67 2.44
N PHE A 26 7.65 -1.80 2.02
CA PHE A 26 7.95 -0.66 1.15
C PHE A 26 6.79 0.32 1.08
N THR A 27 7.07 1.61 0.96
CA THR A 27 6.06 2.65 0.78
C THR A 27 6.28 3.37 -0.55
N GLN A 28 5.21 3.54 -1.34
CA GLN A 28 5.27 4.14 -2.66
C GLN A 28 4.08 5.05 -2.95
N ALA A 29 4.29 6.08 -3.77
CA ALA A 29 3.24 6.92 -4.32
C ALA A 29 2.85 6.43 -5.71
N CYS A 30 1.56 6.14 -5.94
CA CYS A 30 1.04 5.72 -7.22
C CYS A 30 0.25 6.82 -7.90
N HIS A 31 0.65 7.18 -9.12
CA HIS A 31 0.04 8.24 -9.94
C HIS A 31 -0.89 7.72 -11.03
N CYS A 32 -1.19 6.40 -11.07
CA CYS A 32 -2.04 5.85 -12.11
C CYS A 32 -3.47 6.40 -12.05
N LYS A 33 -4.16 6.42 -13.18
CA LYS A 33 -5.52 6.96 -13.31
C LYS A 33 -6.50 6.32 -12.36
N ASP A 34 -6.45 4.98 -12.21
CA ASP A 34 -7.38 4.25 -11.34
C ASP A 34 -7.19 4.61 -9.87
N CYS A 35 -5.93 4.73 -9.42
CA CYS A 35 -5.65 5.16 -8.04
C CYS A 35 -6.16 6.59 -7.78
N LYS A 36 -6.00 7.49 -8.75
CA LYS A 36 -6.54 8.85 -8.64
C LYS A 36 -8.06 8.86 -8.54
N ILE A 37 -8.74 8.09 -9.37
CA ILE A 37 -10.20 8.00 -9.38
C ILE A 37 -10.73 7.42 -8.06
N ILE A 38 -10.21 6.29 -7.62
CA ILE A 38 -10.75 5.60 -6.44
C ILE A 38 -10.49 6.35 -5.13
N THR A 39 -9.46 7.19 -5.09
CA THR A 39 -9.11 7.97 -3.90
C THR A 39 -9.56 9.45 -4.00
N GLY A 40 -9.95 9.92 -5.19
CA GLY A 40 -10.25 11.32 -5.40
C GLY A 40 -9.06 12.26 -5.17
N SER A 41 -7.84 11.78 -5.42
CA SER A 41 -6.60 12.53 -5.17
C SER A 41 -5.65 12.49 -6.36
N SER A 42 -4.63 13.34 -6.38
CA SER A 42 -3.64 13.41 -7.45
C SER A 42 -2.68 12.22 -7.48
N TYR A 43 -2.56 11.50 -6.37
CA TYR A 43 -1.84 10.24 -6.22
C TYR A 43 -2.23 9.61 -4.88
N VAL A 44 -1.92 8.34 -4.70
CA VAL A 44 -2.14 7.63 -3.44
C VAL A 44 -0.81 7.12 -2.90
N ILE A 45 -0.60 7.27 -1.59
CA ILE A 45 0.55 6.65 -0.90
C ILE A 45 0.12 5.29 -0.37
N ASN A 46 0.88 4.28 -0.71
CA ASN A 46 0.62 2.87 -0.45
C ASN A 46 1.78 2.27 0.33
N THR A 47 1.48 1.59 1.42
CA THR A 47 2.45 0.83 2.22
C THR A 47 2.19 -0.66 2.04
N SER A 48 3.15 -1.37 1.47
CA SER A 48 3.12 -2.82 1.31
C SER A 48 3.52 -3.51 2.61
N VAL A 49 2.74 -4.50 3.02
CA VAL A 49 2.98 -5.32 4.22
C VAL A 49 2.78 -6.80 3.87
N LEU A 50 3.37 -7.73 4.63
CA LEU A 50 3.01 -9.14 4.50
C LEU A 50 1.55 -9.34 4.90
N ASP A 51 0.80 -10.11 4.15
CA ASP A 51 -0.66 -10.25 4.35
C ASP A 51 -1.03 -10.82 5.73
N ASN A 52 -0.20 -11.72 6.28
CA ASN A 52 -0.38 -12.31 7.61
C ASN A 52 -0.06 -11.34 8.77
N THR A 53 0.54 -10.19 8.49
CA THR A 53 0.88 -9.19 9.52
C THR A 53 -0.18 -8.11 9.68
N LEU A 54 -1.15 -8.02 8.76
CA LEU A 54 -2.24 -7.06 8.79
C LEU A 54 -3.45 -7.66 9.52
N ILE A 55 -3.77 -7.12 10.68
CA ILE A 55 -4.88 -7.57 11.51
C ILE A 55 -5.94 -6.48 11.55
N ILE A 56 -7.14 -6.79 11.06
CA ILE A 56 -8.26 -5.85 10.94
C ILE A 56 -9.30 -6.15 12.01
N GLU A 57 -9.82 -5.10 12.65
CA GLU A 57 -10.93 -5.14 13.59
C GLU A 57 -12.04 -4.19 13.10
N GLY A 58 -13.29 -4.61 13.23
CA GLY A 58 -14.46 -3.86 12.77
C GLY A 58 -14.98 -4.33 11.42
N ASP A 59 -16.12 -3.74 10.99
CA ASP A 59 -16.84 -4.20 9.82
C ASP A 59 -16.29 -3.53 8.54
N ILE A 60 -15.77 -4.35 7.65
CA ILE A 60 -15.29 -3.93 6.34
C ILE A 60 -16.18 -4.48 5.23
N SER A 61 -16.31 -3.72 4.17
CA SER A 61 -16.86 -4.15 2.88
C SER A 61 -15.74 -4.24 1.86
N SER A 62 -15.95 -5.03 0.82
CA SER A 62 -14.98 -5.13 -0.27
C SER A 62 -15.65 -5.05 -1.63
N THR A 63 -14.89 -4.59 -2.61
CA THR A 63 -15.29 -4.62 -4.02
C THR A 63 -14.14 -5.11 -4.87
N GLU A 64 -14.49 -5.86 -5.90
CA GLU A 64 -13.52 -6.33 -6.89
C GLU A 64 -13.42 -5.31 -8.02
N LEU A 65 -12.20 -4.95 -8.38
CA LEU A 65 -11.88 -3.96 -9.41
C LEU A 65 -10.88 -4.56 -10.39
N LYS A 66 -11.04 -4.24 -11.67
CA LYS A 66 -9.98 -4.41 -12.67
C LYS A 66 -9.21 -3.10 -12.76
N THR A 67 -7.92 -3.15 -12.46
CA THR A 67 -7.05 -1.97 -12.55
C THR A 67 -6.49 -1.82 -13.98
N GLY A 68 -5.88 -0.66 -14.27
CA GLY A 68 -5.33 -0.36 -15.60
C GLY A 68 -4.27 -1.31 -16.12
N SER A 69 -3.68 -2.15 -15.26
CA SER A 69 -2.83 -3.27 -15.64
C SER A 69 -3.61 -4.50 -16.16
N GLY A 70 -4.95 -4.48 -16.07
CA GLY A 70 -5.82 -5.63 -16.32
C GLY A 70 -5.88 -6.64 -15.17
N ALA A 71 -5.07 -6.46 -14.15
CA ALA A 71 -5.06 -7.32 -12.97
C ALA A 71 -6.29 -7.06 -12.08
N THR A 72 -6.85 -8.13 -11.54
CA THR A 72 -7.90 -8.03 -10.53
C THR A 72 -7.31 -7.58 -9.21
N SER A 73 -8.00 -6.67 -8.54
CA SER A 73 -7.71 -6.26 -7.17
C SER A 73 -8.97 -6.28 -6.34
N ARG A 74 -8.83 -6.53 -5.04
CA ARG A 74 -9.93 -6.44 -4.08
C ARG A 74 -9.66 -5.29 -3.13
N ALA A 75 -10.48 -4.25 -3.22
CA ALA A 75 -10.40 -3.06 -2.40
C ALA A 75 -11.30 -3.20 -1.16
N TYR A 76 -10.81 -2.79 0.01
CA TYR A 76 -11.49 -2.94 1.29
C TYR A 76 -11.73 -1.59 1.94
N PHE A 77 -12.97 -1.37 2.38
CA PHE A 77 -13.48 -0.11 2.90
C PHE A 77 -14.16 -0.31 4.25
N CYS A 78 -14.12 0.71 5.09
CA CYS A 78 -15.04 0.78 6.22
C CYS A 78 -16.49 0.80 5.70
N ASN A 79 -17.33 -0.14 6.15
CA ASN A 79 -18.72 -0.23 5.66
C ASN A 79 -19.60 0.93 6.15
N LYS A 80 -19.17 1.67 7.20
CA LYS A 80 -19.90 2.80 7.77
C LYS A 80 -19.53 4.14 7.12
N CYS A 81 -18.24 4.44 6.95
CA CYS A 81 -17.80 5.76 6.49
C CYS A 81 -17.11 5.75 5.12
N GLY A 82 -16.94 4.57 4.49
CA GLY A 82 -16.35 4.45 3.17
C GLY A 82 -14.83 4.70 3.10
N THR A 83 -14.13 4.88 4.24
CA THR A 83 -12.67 5.04 4.21
C THR A 83 -12.04 3.84 3.55
N TYR A 84 -11.24 4.06 2.51
CA TYR A 84 -10.47 3.02 1.83
C TYR A 84 -9.25 2.64 2.67
N ILE A 85 -9.22 1.40 3.17
CA ILE A 85 -8.20 0.94 4.14
C ILE A 85 -7.04 0.25 3.44
N TYR A 86 -7.29 -0.78 2.67
CA TYR A 86 -6.25 -1.55 1.97
C TYR A 86 -6.78 -2.23 0.72
N THR A 87 -5.88 -2.79 -0.06
CA THR A 87 -6.21 -3.59 -1.24
C THR A 87 -5.26 -4.78 -1.37
N ASP A 88 -5.80 -5.88 -1.88
CA ASP A 88 -5.05 -7.05 -2.31
C ASP A 88 -5.07 -7.11 -3.84
N TYR A 89 -3.89 -7.18 -4.44
CA TYR A 89 -3.74 -7.35 -5.88
C TYR A 89 -3.47 -8.82 -6.20
N ALA A 90 -4.14 -9.38 -7.19
CA ALA A 90 -3.92 -10.76 -7.63
C ALA A 90 -2.47 -11.03 -8.04
N THR A 91 -1.76 -10.00 -8.50
CA THR A 91 -0.34 -10.05 -8.86
C THR A 91 0.63 -9.86 -7.70
N ALA A 92 0.12 -9.55 -6.51
CA ALA A 92 0.91 -9.25 -5.32
C ALA A 92 0.71 -10.32 -4.23
N VAL A 93 0.90 -11.58 -4.61
CA VAL A 93 0.71 -12.73 -3.72
C VAL A 93 1.49 -12.57 -2.41
N GLY A 94 0.85 -12.88 -1.28
CA GLY A 94 1.47 -12.85 0.06
C GLY A 94 1.66 -11.46 0.66
N ARG A 95 1.09 -10.40 0.06
CA ARG A 95 1.16 -9.05 0.61
C ARG A 95 -0.11 -8.25 0.38
N SER A 96 -0.45 -7.43 1.36
CA SER A 96 -1.52 -6.45 1.29
C SER A 96 -0.94 -5.05 1.13
N THR A 97 -1.72 -4.16 0.53
CA THR A 97 -1.34 -2.77 0.28
C THR A 97 -2.24 -1.84 1.07
N VAL A 98 -1.73 -1.33 2.18
CA VAL A 98 -2.43 -0.42 3.08
C VAL A 98 -2.37 1.01 2.53
N ARG A 99 -3.47 1.75 2.64
CA ARG A 99 -3.49 3.20 2.34
C ARG A 99 -2.75 3.93 3.44
N THR A 100 -1.54 4.38 3.15
CA THR A 100 -0.60 4.91 4.15
C THR A 100 -1.22 5.99 5.03
N LYS A 101 -2.06 6.86 4.46
CA LYS A 101 -2.68 7.96 5.21
C LYS A 101 -3.78 7.54 6.19
N THR A 102 -4.11 6.25 6.26
CA THR A 102 -4.95 5.68 7.33
C THR A 102 -4.15 5.15 8.53
N LEU A 103 -2.82 5.14 8.46
CA LEU A 103 -1.94 4.88 9.62
C LEU A 103 -1.96 6.07 10.58
N ASP A 104 -1.94 5.81 11.88
CA ASP A 104 -1.96 6.83 12.93
C ASP A 104 -0.71 7.75 12.89
N ASN A 105 0.45 7.21 12.52
CA ASN A 105 1.72 7.94 12.36
C ASN A 105 2.16 7.99 10.89
N SER A 106 1.25 8.31 9.99
CA SER A 106 1.46 8.23 8.54
C SER A 106 2.54 9.17 8.00
N GLU A 107 2.89 10.22 8.73
CA GLU A 107 3.98 11.15 8.42
C GLU A 107 5.36 10.47 8.42
N ASN A 108 5.52 9.37 9.17
CA ASN A 108 6.76 8.61 9.26
C ASN A 108 6.98 7.66 8.06
N PHE A 109 6.04 7.63 7.13
CA PHE A 109 6.07 6.77 5.94
C PHE A 109 6.03 7.60 4.65
N PRO A 110 7.08 8.40 4.36
CA PRO A 110 7.17 9.07 3.08
C PRO A 110 7.31 8.03 1.96
N PRO A 111 6.88 8.34 0.73
CA PRO A 111 7.08 7.43 -0.39
C PRO A 111 8.57 7.28 -0.72
N GLU A 112 9.04 6.05 -0.80
CA GLU A 112 10.40 5.67 -1.21
C GLU A 112 10.54 5.65 -2.74
N ALA A 113 9.41 5.58 -3.45
CA ALA A 113 9.34 5.64 -4.91
C ALA A 113 8.01 6.23 -5.39
N HIS A 114 8.03 6.80 -6.59
CA HIS A 114 6.85 7.25 -7.33
C HIS A 114 6.67 6.36 -8.56
N ILE A 115 5.50 5.72 -8.70
CA ILE A 115 5.20 4.81 -9.81
C ILE A 115 4.07 5.35 -10.68
N PHE A 116 4.05 4.89 -11.95
CA PHE A 116 3.12 5.36 -12.98
C PHE A 116 3.17 6.88 -13.17
N THR A 117 4.38 7.45 -13.10
CA THR A 117 4.60 8.90 -13.25
C THR A 117 4.26 9.41 -14.65
N LYS A 118 4.11 8.52 -15.65
CA LYS A 118 3.55 8.88 -16.97
C LYS A 118 2.14 9.45 -16.90
N ASP A 119 1.37 9.08 -15.88
CA ASP A 119 -0.01 9.54 -15.62
C ASP A 119 -0.08 10.65 -14.55
N LYS A 120 1.08 11.10 -14.05
CA LYS A 120 1.19 12.18 -13.06
C LYS A 120 0.57 13.46 -13.60
N ASP A 121 -0.15 14.18 -12.74
CA ASP A 121 -0.71 15.47 -13.11
C ASP A 121 0.41 16.47 -13.47
N PRO A 122 0.29 17.24 -14.58
CA PRO A 122 1.40 18.07 -15.07
C PRO A 122 1.80 19.21 -14.13
N TRP A 123 0.87 19.69 -13.30
CA TRP A 123 1.13 20.73 -12.31
C TRP A 123 1.84 20.22 -11.05
N LEU A 124 1.80 18.91 -10.79
CA LEU A 124 2.47 18.31 -9.65
C LEU A 124 3.96 18.14 -9.94
N LYS A 125 4.79 18.86 -9.19
CA LYS A 125 6.24 18.76 -9.27
C LYS A 125 6.75 17.84 -8.16
N LEU A 126 7.54 16.85 -8.53
CA LEU A 126 8.31 16.03 -7.61
C LEU A 126 9.69 16.64 -7.44
N THR A 127 10.37 16.32 -6.34
CA THR A 127 11.76 16.75 -6.12
C THR A 127 12.70 16.07 -7.10
N ASP A 128 13.83 16.68 -7.42
CA ASP A 128 14.79 16.18 -8.43
C ASP A 128 15.42 14.83 -7.99
N ASP A 129 15.49 14.57 -6.70
CA ASP A 129 16.00 13.33 -6.10
C ASP A 129 14.93 12.24 -5.93
N ALA A 130 13.68 12.51 -6.31
CA ALA A 130 12.60 11.52 -6.19
C ALA A 130 12.87 10.32 -7.09
N ASN A 131 12.77 9.11 -6.51
CA ASN A 131 12.90 7.86 -7.25
C ASN A 131 11.64 7.59 -8.07
N CYS A 132 11.66 7.95 -9.36
CA CYS A 132 10.50 7.99 -10.24
C CYS A 132 10.56 6.88 -11.31
N PHE A 133 9.41 6.23 -11.53
CA PHE A 133 9.22 5.21 -12.55
C PHE A 133 7.97 5.52 -13.39
N GLU A 134 8.12 5.54 -14.71
CA GLU A 134 7.00 5.77 -15.64
C GLU A 134 5.89 4.72 -15.52
N LYS A 135 6.28 3.49 -15.17
CA LYS A 135 5.38 2.36 -14.90
C LYS A 135 5.71 1.76 -13.53
N MET A 136 5.62 0.44 -13.40
CA MET A 136 6.07 -0.30 -12.22
C MET A 136 7.59 -0.53 -12.30
N TYR A 137 8.22 -0.65 -11.15
CA TYR A 137 9.65 -0.94 -10.99
C TYR A 137 9.93 -2.44 -10.86
N ASP A 138 11.20 -2.82 -11.00
CA ASP A 138 11.71 -4.11 -10.55
C ASP A 138 11.94 -4.10 -9.04
N MET A 139 11.24 -4.97 -8.34
CA MET A 139 11.19 -5.02 -6.88
C MET A 139 12.55 -5.33 -6.27
N LYS A 140 13.30 -6.29 -6.86
CA LYS A 140 14.61 -6.72 -6.38
C LYS A 140 15.63 -5.58 -6.38
N ASN A 141 15.54 -4.69 -7.37
CA ASN A 141 16.48 -3.58 -7.55
C ASN A 141 16.04 -2.29 -6.84
N THR A 142 14.76 -2.20 -6.42
CA THR A 142 14.19 -0.97 -5.87
C THR A 142 13.95 -1.04 -4.36
N TRP A 143 13.50 -2.18 -3.86
CA TRP A 143 13.23 -2.34 -2.43
C TRP A 143 14.51 -2.42 -1.60
N PRO A 144 14.48 -2.00 -0.33
CA PRO A 144 15.54 -2.34 0.62
C PRO A 144 15.77 -3.86 0.59
N LYS A 145 17.04 -4.26 0.55
CA LYS A 145 17.43 -5.69 0.47
C LYS A 145 16.76 -6.54 1.54
N GLU A 146 16.70 -6.03 2.77
CA GLU A 146 16.04 -6.69 3.90
C GLU A 146 14.56 -6.95 3.62
N SER A 147 13.83 -5.95 3.12
CA SER A 147 12.39 -6.07 2.80
C SER A 147 12.15 -7.09 1.68
N TYR A 148 12.98 -7.05 0.63
CA TYR A 148 12.89 -8.01 -0.47
C TYR A 148 13.15 -9.45 -0.01
N GLU A 149 14.20 -9.68 0.79
CA GLU A 149 14.52 -11.02 1.31
C GLU A 149 13.45 -11.53 2.29
N ARG A 150 12.90 -10.68 3.16
CA ARG A 150 11.77 -11.05 4.03
C ARG A 150 10.56 -11.52 3.20
N TYR A 151 10.18 -10.75 2.21
CA TYR A 151 9.06 -11.10 1.32
C TYR A 151 9.31 -12.41 0.59
N LYS A 152 10.50 -12.59 0.03
CA LYS A 152 10.88 -13.81 -0.68
C LYS A 152 10.88 -15.06 0.22
N ASN A 153 11.36 -14.93 1.45
CA ASN A 153 11.33 -16.02 2.43
C ASN A 153 9.90 -16.36 2.82
N TYR A 154 9.07 -15.34 3.08
CA TYR A 154 7.65 -15.53 3.36
C TYR A 154 6.91 -16.32 2.26
N LEU A 155 7.16 -16.00 0.99
CA LEU A 155 6.57 -16.75 -0.13
C LEU A 155 7.01 -18.22 -0.15
N LYS A 156 8.29 -18.50 0.12
CA LYS A 156 8.81 -19.88 0.17
C LYS A 156 8.22 -20.70 1.31
N GLU A 157 8.12 -20.11 2.50
CA GLU A 157 7.58 -20.78 3.71
C GLU A 157 6.10 -21.09 3.55
N ASN A 158 5.36 -20.23 2.86
CA ASN A 158 3.92 -20.41 2.63
C ASN A 158 3.59 -21.08 1.29
N LYS A 159 4.60 -21.59 0.55
CA LYS A 159 4.42 -22.26 -0.75
C LYS A 159 3.58 -21.46 -1.76
N ARG A 160 3.83 -20.16 -1.82
CA ARG A 160 3.10 -19.21 -2.68
C ARG A 160 3.96 -18.69 -3.83
#